data_06d7ab145e8651d6f38b7618b8ff8ca2
#
_entry.id   06d7ab145e8651d6f38b7618b8ff8ca2
#
_cell.length_a   1.000
_cell.length_b   1.000
_cell.length_c   1.000
_cell.angle_alpha   90.00
_cell.angle_beta   90.00
_cell.angle_gamma   90.00
#
_symmetry.space_group_name_H-M   'P 1'
#
loop_
_entity.id
_entity.type
_entity.pdbx_description
1 polymer ?
#
loop_
_entity_poly.entity_id
_entity_poly.type
_entity_poly.pdbx_seq_one_letter_code
_entity_poly.pdbx_strand_id
1 'polypeptide(L)'
;MTQPSPTHALPRRTATFILLLAGAGGTLAAPFEIAVSPSRFELSGRGGTRLGQSLEIHNLAPVATEVTVRTIDWHYSAEGQISYHDDLQPGSCRPWVALERRSVQLPARGSRAYRFQIEPPAGSPRGECRFMIAIEGSEPAQQALIQGGGASLSLPVTGRIAVAVYLALDGAEPRLDLQRIASTDSGGQRRIAVTVANTGDAHGRLEGSLEAVDSQGRAFALVPEGTPILPGQTRTLALMPQAEDGRAAPQPAYPVKAEGTLDWAQGSFKVEATLE
;
A
#
# COMPACT_ATOMS: atom_id res chain seq x y z
N MET A 1 12.21 -97.34 31.01
CA MET A 1 11.10 -96.71 31.72
C MET A 1 11.65 -95.56 32.52
N THR A 2 11.72 -94.39 31.98
CA THR A 2 12.11 -93.14 32.73
C THR A 2 11.54 -91.93 31.97
N GLN A 3 10.59 -91.27 32.55
CA GLN A 3 10.00 -90.04 32.06
C GLN A 3 10.95 -88.86 32.32
N PRO A 4 11.05 -87.91 31.43
CA PRO A 4 11.67 -86.62 31.75
C PRO A 4 10.63 -85.56 32.20
N SER A 5 10.99 -84.80 33.18
CA SER A 5 10.26 -83.68 33.81
C SER A 5 10.17 -82.50 32.91
N PRO A 6 9.11 -81.65 33.06
CA PRO A 6 8.95 -80.45 32.27
C PRO A 6 9.73 -79.29 32.87
N THR A 7 10.47 -78.58 32.03
CA THR A 7 11.15 -77.31 32.30
C THR A 7 10.18 -76.16 32.19
N HIS A 8 9.99 -75.36 33.27
CA HIS A 8 9.24 -74.14 33.31
C HIS A 8 10.04 -73.05 32.67
N ALA A 9 9.50 -72.50 31.58
CA ALA A 9 10.01 -71.23 30.97
C ALA A 9 9.32 -70.04 31.60
N LEU A 10 10.09 -69.07 32.15
CA LEU A 10 9.63 -67.74 32.62
C LEU A 10 9.32 -66.86 31.45
N PRO A 11 8.24 -66.08 31.48
CA PRO A 11 7.97 -65.06 30.45
C PRO A 11 8.85 -63.84 30.62
N ARG A 12 9.61 -63.51 29.59
CA ARG A 12 10.35 -62.26 29.47
C ARG A 12 9.36 -61.09 29.28
N ARG A 13 9.22 -60.24 30.28
CA ARG A 13 8.47 -58.98 30.18
C ARG A 13 9.29 -57.98 29.39
N THR A 14 8.90 -57.72 28.15
CA THR A 14 9.38 -56.61 27.34
C THR A 14 8.74 -55.31 27.82
N ALA A 15 9.54 -54.48 28.47
CA ALA A 15 9.12 -53.10 28.84
C ALA A 15 9.20 -52.23 27.58
N THR A 16 8.05 -51.87 27.05
CA THR A 16 7.96 -50.89 25.94
C THR A 16 8.11 -49.49 26.53
N PHE A 17 9.26 -48.90 26.28
CA PHE A 17 9.54 -47.50 26.64
C PHE A 17 8.86 -46.60 25.61
N ILE A 18 7.73 -45.97 25.94
CA ILE A 18 7.08 -44.93 25.13
C ILE A 18 7.85 -43.64 25.34
N LEU A 19 8.66 -43.28 24.35
CA LEU A 19 9.35 -42.01 24.27
C LEU A 19 8.34 -40.91 23.87
N LEU A 20 7.81 -40.16 24.83
CA LEU A 20 7.03 -38.94 24.55
C LEU A 20 7.98 -37.88 23.96
N LEU A 21 7.96 -37.73 22.63
CA LEU A 21 8.51 -36.53 21.98
C LEU A 21 7.60 -35.35 22.33
N ALA A 22 8.01 -34.54 23.32
CA ALA A 22 7.47 -33.24 23.55
C ALA A 22 7.93 -32.35 22.36
N GLY A 23 7.07 -32.19 21.37
CA GLY A 23 7.28 -31.24 20.29
C GLY A 23 7.28 -29.84 20.86
N ALA A 24 8.47 -29.22 20.99
CA ALA A 24 8.60 -27.81 21.20
C ALA A 24 8.04 -27.10 19.96
N GLY A 25 6.74 -26.76 19.99
CA GLY A 25 6.12 -25.87 19.02
C GLY A 25 6.80 -24.50 19.14
N GLY A 26 7.78 -24.24 18.29
CA GLY A 26 8.33 -22.90 18.11
C GLY A 26 7.18 -21.99 17.70
N THR A 27 6.81 -21.05 18.55
CA THR A 27 5.93 -19.95 18.17
C THR A 27 6.67 -19.13 17.13
N LEU A 28 6.39 -19.38 15.85
CA LEU A 28 6.76 -18.47 14.78
C LEU A 28 6.03 -17.16 15.11
N ALA A 29 6.80 -16.09 15.37
CA ALA A 29 6.24 -14.77 15.50
C ALA A 29 5.43 -14.47 14.25
N ALA A 30 4.14 -14.14 14.40
CA ALA A 30 3.27 -13.87 13.26
C ALA A 30 3.77 -12.60 12.55
N PRO A 31 3.81 -12.58 11.20
CA PRO A 31 4.14 -11.35 10.48
C PRO A 31 3.12 -10.26 10.85
N PHE A 32 3.49 -8.98 10.61
CA PHE A 32 2.60 -7.83 10.81
C PHE A 32 1.37 -7.96 9.88
N GLU A 33 0.30 -8.54 10.42
CA GLU A 33 -0.94 -8.86 9.69
C GLU A 33 -2.03 -7.84 10.01
N ILE A 34 -1.77 -6.59 9.66
CA ILE A 34 -2.72 -5.48 9.84
C ILE A 34 -3.24 -5.03 8.47
N ALA A 35 -4.54 -4.75 8.40
CA ALA A 35 -5.18 -4.07 7.29
C ALA A 35 -5.89 -2.81 7.77
N VAL A 36 -6.03 -1.81 6.91
CA VAL A 36 -6.67 -0.54 7.24
C VAL A 36 -7.62 -0.12 6.13
N SER A 37 -8.78 0.39 6.52
CA SER A 37 -9.78 0.92 5.59
C SER A 37 -10.34 2.27 6.11
N PRO A 38 -10.45 3.30 5.27
CA PRO A 38 -9.95 3.37 3.89
C PRO A 38 -8.41 3.45 3.84
N SER A 39 -7.83 3.16 2.69
CA SER A 39 -6.37 3.24 2.46
C SER A 39 -5.86 4.67 2.28
N ARG A 40 -6.77 5.63 2.04
CA ARG A 40 -6.49 7.06 1.94
C ARG A 40 -7.74 7.88 2.23
N PHE A 41 -7.54 9.16 2.53
CA PHE A 41 -8.58 10.19 2.65
C PHE A 41 -8.31 11.32 1.66
N GLU A 42 -9.32 11.70 0.92
CA GLU A 42 -9.36 12.87 0.06
C GLU A 42 -10.49 13.78 0.57
N LEU A 43 -10.11 14.82 1.28
CA LEU A 43 -11.02 15.67 2.05
C LEU A 43 -11.05 17.08 1.49
N SER A 44 -12.18 17.74 1.65
CA SER A 44 -12.34 19.17 1.37
C SER A 44 -12.79 19.89 2.64
N GLY A 45 -12.23 21.07 2.89
CA GLY A 45 -12.54 21.85 4.10
C GLY A 45 -12.28 23.33 3.93
N ARG A 46 -12.48 24.05 5.04
CA ARG A 46 -12.18 25.50 5.12
C ARG A 46 -11.36 25.77 6.36
N GLY A 47 -10.53 26.80 6.28
CA GLY A 47 -9.85 27.33 7.45
C GLY A 47 -10.80 27.63 8.60
N GLY A 48 -10.45 27.26 9.84
CA GLY A 48 -11.27 27.40 11.04
C GLY A 48 -12.40 26.36 11.19
N THR A 49 -12.51 25.39 10.28
CA THR A 49 -13.55 24.33 10.37
C THR A 49 -12.94 23.01 10.78
N ARG A 50 -13.53 22.40 11.81
CA ARG A 50 -13.09 21.06 12.28
C ARG A 50 -13.69 19.96 11.42
N LEU A 51 -12.84 19.02 11.00
CA LEU A 51 -13.18 17.85 10.21
C LEU A 51 -12.89 16.59 11.03
N GLY A 52 -13.90 15.81 11.36
CA GLY A 52 -13.78 14.51 12.01
C GLY A 52 -13.78 13.38 10.99
N GLN A 53 -12.86 12.43 11.15
CA GLN A 53 -12.75 11.25 10.29
C GLN A 53 -12.55 9.98 11.11
N SER A 54 -12.83 8.82 10.50
CA SER A 54 -12.62 7.51 11.10
C SER A 54 -12.02 6.56 10.09
N LEU A 55 -11.06 5.76 10.53
CA LEU A 55 -10.55 4.61 9.80
C LEU A 55 -10.76 3.34 10.64
N GLU A 56 -10.79 2.20 10.02
CA GLU A 56 -10.89 0.91 10.68
C GLU A 56 -9.56 0.17 10.57
N ILE A 57 -9.04 -0.29 11.71
CA ILE A 57 -7.80 -1.06 11.80
C ILE A 57 -8.19 -2.51 12.07
N HIS A 58 -7.82 -3.43 11.17
CA HIS A 58 -8.13 -4.85 11.24
C HIS A 58 -6.86 -5.63 11.61
N ASN A 59 -6.97 -6.47 12.62
CA ASN A 59 -5.97 -7.47 12.94
C ASN A 59 -6.36 -8.79 12.25
N LEU A 60 -5.60 -9.22 11.26
CA LEU A 60 -5.83 -10.47 10.53
C LEU A 60 -5.18 -11.67 11.24
N ALA A 61 -4.26 -11.41 12.17
CA ALA A 61 -3.56 -12.44 12.93
C ALA A 61 -4.49 -13.17 13.92
N PRO A 62 -4.21 -14.43 14.25
CA PRO A 62 -4.98 -15.23 15.23
C PRO A 62 -4.68 -14.85 16.68
N VAL A 63 -3.81 -13.88 16.92
CA VAL A 63 -3.43 -13.40 18.26
C VAL A 63 -3.78 -11.92 18.40
N ALA A 64 -4.09 -11.49 19.62
CA ALA A 64 -4.28 -10.06 19.89
C ALA A 64 -2.93 -9.33 19.74
N THR A 65 -2.98 -8.10 19.22
CA THR A 65 -1.78 -7.26 19.05
C THR A 65 -2.05 -5.82 19.43
N GLU A 66 -1.00 -5.06 19.61
CA GLU A 66 -1.06 -3.62 19.82
C GLU A 66 -0.36 -2.90 18.67
N VAL A 67 -0.94 -1.80 18.23
CA VAL A 67 -0.34 -0.91 17.24
C VAL A 67 -0.21 0.50 17.80
N THR A 68 0.83 1.20 17.40
CA THR A 68 0.99 2.63 17.63
C THR A 68 0.50 3.42 16.44
N VAL A 69 -0.10 4.58 16.70
CA VAL A 69 -0.63 5.48 15.67
C VAL A 69 -0.03 6.86 15.84
N ARG A 70 0.54 7.39 14.78
CA ARG A 70 1.13 8.74 14.76
C ARG A 70 1.00 9.37 13.38
N THR A 71 1.20 10.67 13.29
CA THR A 71 1.29 11.37 12.00
C THR A 71 2.74 11.45 11.55
N ILE A 72 2.95 11.36 10.23
CA ILE A 72 4.24 11.58 9.57
C ILE A 72 4.07 12.50 8.37
N ASP A 73 5.11 13.21 8.01
CA ASP A 73 5.19 13.90 6.74
C ASP A 73 5.74 12.97 5.65
N TRP A 74 5.49 13.32 4.43
CA TRP A 74 5.97 12.56 3.29
C TRP A 74 6.18 13.45 2.08
N HIS A 75 7.07 13.05 1.23
CA HIS A 75 7.31 13.67 -0.06
C HIS A 75 7.15 12.64 -1.17
N TYR A 76 6.56 13.07 -2.28
CA TYR A 76 6.39 12.26 -3.47
C TYR A 76 7.08 12.95 -4.63
N SER A 77 8.15 12.32 -5.16
CA SER A 77 8.93 12.94 -6.23
C SER A 77 8.21 12.84 -7.58
N ALA A 78 8.66 13.63 -8.55
CA ALA A 78 8.16 13.55 -9.92
C ALA A 78 8.38 12.16 -10.57
N GLU A 79 9.41 11.45 -10.12
CA GLU A 79 9.77 10.09 -10.56
C GLU A 79 8.96 9.00 -9.87
N GLY A 80 8.04 9.37 -8.96
CA GLY A 80 7.17 8.42 -8.25
C GLY A 80 7.79 7.79 -7.01
N GLN A 81 8.84 8.37 -6.43
CA GLN A 81 9.44 7.88 -5.20
C GLN A 81 8.83 8.55 -3.97
N ILE A 82 8.52 7.74 -2.96
CA ILE A 82 8.02 8.23 -1.66
C ILE A 82 9.17 8.26 -0.67
N SER A 83 9.32 9.38 0.02
CA SER A 83 10.14 9.51 1.22
C SER A 83 9.27 9.89 2.42
N TYR A 84 9.57 9.31 3.58
CA TYR A 84 8.83 9.54 4.82
C TYR A 84 9.68 10.33 5.80
N HIS A 85 9.07 11.27 6.51
CA HIS A 85 9.74 12.13 7.47
C HIS A 85 9.01 12.08 8.81
N ASP A 86 9.68 11.57 9.81
CA ASP A 86 9.15 11.51 11.18
C ASP A 86 9.16 12.90 11.82
N ASP A 87 10.19 13.70 11.51
CA ASP A 87 10.31 15.10 11.92
C ASP A 87 9.33 15.98 11.14
N LEU A 88 8.84 17.04 11.81
CA LEU A 88 7.93 18.01 11.23
C LEU A 88 8.63 18.78 10.10
N GLN A 89 8.06 18.73 8.89
CA GLN A 89 8.61 19.42 7.74
C GLN A 89 8.06 20.84 7.62
N PRO A 90 8.79 21.79 6.98
CA PRO A 90 8.27 23.10 6.67
C PRO A 90 6.95 23.03 5.88
N GLY A 91 5.93 23.79 6.32
CA GLY A 91 4.61 23.79 5.70
C GLY A 91 3.74 22.58 6.03
N SER A 92 4.18 21.72 6.96
CA SER A 92 3.38 20.57 7.43
C SER A 92 2.10 21.02 8.13
N CYS A 93 1.01 20.32 7.85
CA CYS A 93 -0.26 20.51 8.55
C CYS A 93 -0.51 19.50 9.69
N ARG A 94 0.46 18.68 10.02
CA ARG A 94 0.36 17.74 11.15
C ARG A 94 0.00 18.43 12.48
N PRO A 95 0.43 19.68 12.77
CA PRO A 95 0.00 20.38 13.98
C PRO A 95 -1.51 20.61 14.08
N TRP A 96 -2.26 20.52 12.98
CA TRP A 96 -3.71 20.64 12.95
C TRP A 96 -4.44 19.35 13.28
N VAL A 97 -3.68 18.24 13.43
CA VAL A 97 -4.26 16.89 13.56
C VAL A 97 -4.29 16.47 15.02
N ALA A 98 -5.47 16.12 15.50
CA ALA A 98 -5.67 15.48 16.79
C ALA A 98 -6.03 14.00 16.59
N LEU A 99 -5.19 13.13 17.10
CA LEU A 99 -5.39 11.68 17.10
C LEU A 99 -6.14 11.26 18.37
N GLU A 100 -7.08 10.31 18.26
CA GLU A 100 -7.87 9.81 19.39
C GLU A 100 -6.98 9.24 20.51
N ARG A 101 -5.96 8.46 20.13
CA ARG A 101 -4.99 7.83 21.05
C ARG A 101 -3.73 7.43 20.29
N ARG A 102 -2.64 7.22 21.01
CA ARG A 102 -1.36 6.82 20.39
C ARG A 102 -1.18 5.31 20.27
N SER A 103 -1.94 4.53 21.02
CA SER A 103 -1.87 3.06 21.05
C SER A 103 -3.26 2.47 20.95
N VAL A 104 -3.40 1.39 20.20
CA VAL A 104 -4.67 0.68 19.95
C VAL A 104 -4.46 -0.82 20.14
N GLN A 105 -5.20 -1.39 21.10
CA GLN A 105 -5.28 -2.83 21.30
C GLN A 105 -6.28 -3.43 20.29
N LEU A 106 -5.83 -4.39 19.53
CA LEU A 106 -6.61 -5.09 18.52
C LEU A 106 -6.83 -6.55 18.95
N PRO A 107 -8.07 -7.02 19.08
CA PRO A 107 -8.33 -8.43 19.37
C PRO A 107 -7.88 -9.31 18.20
N ALA A 108 -7.63 -10.59 18.48
CA ALA A 108 -7.33 -11.58 17.45
C ALA A 108 -8.45 -11.61 16.39
N ARG A 109 -8.09 -11.56 15.11
CA ARG A 109 -9.03 -11.55 13.97
C ARG A 109 -10.16 -10.52 14.09
N GLY A 110 -9.89 -9.42 14.79
CA GLY A 110 -10.88 -8.37 15.05
C GLY A 110 -10.45 -7.01 14.52
N SER A 111 -11.34 -6.03 14.67
CA SER A 111 -11.10 -4.67 14.24
C SER A 111 -11.41 -3.63 15.31
N ARG A 112 -10.93 -2.41 15.09
CA ARG A 112 -11.25 -1.22 15.88
C ARG A 112 -11.39 -0.02 14.96
N ALA A 113 -12.48 0.72 15.14
CA ALA A 113 -12.59 2.06 14.60
C ALA A 113 -11.63 2.99 15.34
N TYR A 114 -10.93 3.82 14.57
CA TYR A 114 -9.98 4.80 15.06
C TYR A 114 -10.34 6.18 14.50
N ARG A 115 -10.49 7.17 15.38
CA ARG A 115 -10.93 8.51 15.01
C ARG A 115 -9.78 9.51 15.07
N PHE A 116 -9.83 10.47 14.17
CA PHE A 116 -8.96 11.64 14.19
C PHE A 116 -9.72 12.88 13.73
N GLN A 117 -9.19 14.03 14.06
CA GLN A 117 -9.74 15.32 13.68
C GLN A 117 -8.66 16.18 13.06
N ILE A 118 -9.06 17.02 12.11
CA ILE A 118 -8.19 18.03 11.50
C ILE A 118 -8.87 19.38 11.72
N GLU A 119 -8.13 20.34 12.26
CA GLU A 119 -8.63 21.70 12.52
C GLU A 119 -7.64 22.72 11.93
N PRO A 120 -7.77 23.04 10.61
CA PRO A 120 -6.95 24.05 10.00
C PRO A 120 -7.21 25.40 10.67
N PRO A 121 -6.20 26.23 10.97
CA PRO A 121 -6.39 27.56 11.53
C PRO A 121 -7.30 28.43 10.65
N ALA A 122 -8.04 29.32 11.26
CA ALA A 122 -8.77 30.35 10.52
C ALA A 122 -7.78 31.19 9.69
N GLY A 123 -8.13 31.44 8.42
CA GLY A 123 -7.24 32.16 7.50
C GLY A 123 -6.09 31.32 6.91
N SER A 124 -6.13 29.99 7.05
CA SER A 124 -5.23 29.12 6.28
C SER A 124 -5.34 29.45 4.79
N PRO A 125 -4.23 29.49 4.05
CA PRO A 125 -4.28 29.81 2.63
C PRO A 125 -5.02 28.71 1.85
N ARG A 126 -5.65 29.07 0.74
CA ARG A 126 -6.16 28.11 -0.25
C ARG A 126 -4.99 27.23 -0.72
N GLY A 127 -5.22 25.92 -0.83
CA GLY A 127 -4.23 24.96 -1.26
C GLY A 127 -4.47 23.59 -0.63
N GLU A 128 -3.60 22.64 -0.94
CA GLU A 128 -3.68 21.30 -0.37
C GLU A 128 -2.70 21.11 0.77
N CYS A 129 -3.22 20.57 1.86
CA CYS A 129 -2.46 20.10 3.00
C CYS A 129 -2.38 18.55 2.97
N ARG A 130 -1.21 18.00 3.27
CA ARG A 130 -0.98 16.54 3.21
C ARG A 130 -0.19 16.06 4.41
N PHE A 131 -0.56 14.88 4.88
CA PHE A 131 0.19 14.10 5.87
C PHE A 131 -0.18 12.62 5.73
N MET A 132 0.50 11.74 6.47
CA MET A 132 0.07 10.37 6.61
C MET A 132 -0.18 10.03 8.07
N ILE A 133 -1.12 9.09 8.29
CA ILE A 133 -1.30 8.40 9.56
C ILE A 133 -0.51 7.09 9.45
N ALA A 134 0.56 6.97 10.23
CA ALA A 134 1.37 5.77 10.33
C ALA A 134 0.83 4.88 11.45
N ILE A 135 0.59 3.61 11.12
CA ILE A 135 0.15 2.55 12.01
C ILE A 135 1.26 1.51 12.04
N GLU A 136 1.86 1.31 13.20
CA GLU A 136 3.07 0.50 13.38
C GLU A 136 2.85 -0.54 14.47
N GLY A 137 3.40 -1.74 14.30
CA GLY A 137 3.42 -2.73 15.36
C GLY A 137 4.22 -2.22 16.57
N SER A 138 3.65 -2.37 17.77
CA SER A 138 4.32 -1.99 19.03
C SER A 138 5.20 -3.09 19.59
N GLU A 139 5.07 -4.31 19.08
CA GLU A 139 5.92 -5.43 19.49
C GLU A 139 7.35 -5.25 18.99
N PRO A 140 8.35 -5.78 19.74
CA PRO A 140 9.72 -5.72 19.27
C PRO A 140 9.83 -6.32 17.87
N ALA A 141 10.61 -5.68 17.01
CA ALA A 141 10.81 -6.08 15.62
C ALA A 141 11.00 -7.59 15.50
N GLN A 142 10.18 -8.22 14.69
CA GLN A 142 10.29 -9.64 14.45
C GLN A 142 11.62 -9.94 13.76
N GLN A 143 12.30 -10.98 14.24
CA GLN A 143 13.55 -11.40 13.62
C GLN A 143 13.23 -12.32 12.43
N ALA A 144 13.38 -11.81 11.21
CA ALA A 144 13.38 -12.64 10.03
C ALA A 144 14.70 -13.40 9.96
N LEU A 145 14.63 -14.73 10.11
CA LEU A 145 15.81 -15.59 10.01
C LEU A 145 16.01 -15.97 8.53
N ILE A 146 17.02 -15.41 7.90
CA ILE A 146 17.43 -15.80 6.55
C ILE A 146 18.53 -16.84 6.68
N GLN A 147 18.24 -18.07 6.29
CA GLN A 147 19.23 -19.16 6.25
C GLN A 147 19.72 -19.37 4.82
N GLY A 148 21.00 -19.28 4.60
CA GLY A 148 21.64 -19.55 3.30
C GLY A 148 23.14 -19.81 3.44
N GLY A 149 23.66 -20.86 2.81
CA GLY A 149 25.10 -21.10 2.74
C GLY A 149 25.85 -21.30 4.05
N GLY A 150 25.19 -21.78 5.12
CA GLY A 150 25.81 -22.03 6.43
C GLY A 150 25.87 -20.78 7.35
N ALA A 151 25.31 -19.65 6.93
CA ALA A 151 25.16 -18.46 7.75
C ALA A 151 23.65 -18.20 8.02
N SER A 152 23.34 -17.77 9.25
CA SER A 152 22.01 -17.27 9.60
C SER A 152 22.10 -15.77 9.89
N LEU A 153 21.29 -14.98 9.19
CA LEU A 153 21.15 -13.55 9.41
C LEU A 153 19.80 -13.29 10.05
N SER A 154 19.79 -12.65 11.22
CA SER A 154 18.59 -12.19 11.90
C SER A 154 18.39 -10.71 11.64
N LEU A 155 17.32 -10.35 10.92
CA LEU A 155 16.96 -8.96 10.63
C LEU A 155 15.70 -8.57 11.40
N PRO A 156 15.72 -7.46 12.15
CA PRO A 156 14.52 -6.93 12.76
C PRO A 156 13.60 -6.36 11.64
N VAL A 157 12.37 -6.87 11.55
CA VAL A 157 11.37 -6.38 10.60
C VAL A 157 10.21 -5.76 11.39
N THR A 158 9.97 -4.48 11.20
CA THR A 158 8.80 -3.76 11.74
C THR A 158 7.83 -3.46 10.58
N GLY A 159 6.56 -3.87 10.73
CA GLY A 159 5.53 -3.52 9.77
C GLY A 159 5.00 -2.11 10.01
N ARG A 160 4.80 -1.35 8.94
CA ARG A 160 4.16 -0.02 8.95
C ARG A 160 3.15 0.06 7.82
N ILE A 161 1.94 0.55 8.13
CA ILE A 161 0.97 1.02 7.14
C ILE A 161 0.90 2.53 7.26
N ALA A 162 0.98 3.24 6.14
CA ALA A 162 0.85 4.69 6.08
C ALA A 162 -0.39 5.04 5.24
N VAL A 163 -1.40 5.60 5.90
CA VAL A 163 -2.65 6.07 5.27
C VAL A 163 -2.49 7.52 4.89
N ALA A 164 -2.53 7.80 3.59
CA ALA A 164 -2.40 9.17 3.08
C ALA A 164 -3.67 9.97 3.37
N VAL A 165 -3.48 11.22 3.83
CA VAL A 165 -4.57 12.18 4.03
C VAL A 165 -4.24 13.42 3.20
N TYR A 166 -5.14 13.76 2.30
CA TYR A 166 -5.13 14.96 1.49
C TYR A 166 -6.30 15.84 1.94
N LEU A 167 -6.04 17.10 2.19
CA LEU A 167 -7.05 18.07 2.56
C LEU A 167 -6.97 19.29 1.65
N ALA A 168 -7.91 19.39 0.72
CA ALA A 168 -8.09 20.56 -0.12
C ALA A 168 -8.82 21.67 0.67
N LEU A 169 -8.16 22.81 0.86
CA LEU A 169 -8.69 23.95 1.60
C LEU A 169 -9.26 25.00 0.65
N ASP A 170 -10.40 25.55 1.02
CA ASP A 170 -11.05 26.71 0.38
C ASP A 170 -11.24 26.55 -1.13
N GLY A 171 -11.62 25.33 -1.54
CA GLY A 171 -11.89 25.00 -2.92
C GLY A 171 -10.63 24.79 -3.78
N ALA A 172 -9.51 24.38 -3.16
CA ALA A 172 -8.33 23.97 -3.91
C ALA A 172 -8.65 22.79 -4.83
N GLU A 173 -8.16 22.85 -6.07
CA GLU A 173 -8.48 21.89 -7.12
C GLU A 173 -7.25 21.58 -7.99
N PRO A 174 -7.14 20.36 -8.52
CA PRO A 174 -6.15 20.04 -9.53
C PRO A 174 -6.47 20.75 -10.85
N ARG A 175 -5.43 21.14 -11.57
CA ARG A 175 -5.53 21.57 -12.96
C ARG A 175 -4.49 20.80 -13.75
N LEU A 176 -4.93 19.69 -14.33
CA LEU A 176 -4.07 18.82 -15.11
C LEU A 176 -3.97 19.30 -16.55
N ASP A 177 -2.79 19.16 -17.13
CA ASP A 177 -2.48 19.50 -18.49
C ASP A 177 -1.67 18.37 -19.15
N LEU A 178 -2.22 17.78 -20.22
CA LEU A 178 -1.59 16.71 -20.97
C LEU A 178 -0.43 17.27 -21.81
N GLN A 179 0.79 16.89 -21.46
CA GLN A 179 1.99 17.33 -22.15
C GLN A 179 2.35 16.37 -23.31
N ARG A 180 2.24 15.07 -23.07
CA ARG A 180 2.68 14.07 -24.03
C ARG A 180 2.10 12.70 -23.71
N ILE A 181 1.83 11.92 -24.77
CA ILE A 181 1.66 10.47 -24.70
C ILE A 181 2.66 9.83 -25.66
N ALA A 182 3.43 8.84 -25.21
CA ALA A 182 4.48 8.22 -26.01
C ALA A 182 4.87 6.83 -25.48
N SER A 183 5.52 6.05 -26.31
CA SER A 183 6.30 4.90 -25.85
C SER A 183 7.63 5.38 -25.25
N THR A 184 8.05 4.76 -24.17
CA THR A 184 9.30 5.04 -23.45
C THR A 184 10.03 3.73 -23.14
N ASP A 185 11.34 3.74 -23.17
CA ASP A 185 12.14 2.60 -22.71
C ASP A 185 12.43 2.75 -21.21
N SER A 186 12.01 1.77 -20.43
CA SER A 186 12.26 1.71 -18.98
C SER A 186 12.71 0.31 -18.59
N GLY A 187 13.92 0.19 -18.06
CA GLY A 187 14.48 -1.10 -17.64
C GLY A 187 14.63 -2.13 -18.79
N GLY A 188 14.89 -1.67 -20.02
CA GLY A 188 15.03 -2.54 -21.20
C GLY A 188 13.67 -3.03 -21.76
N GLN A 189 12.56 -2.48 -21.26
CA GLN A 189 11.23 -2.77 -21.78
C GLN A 189 10.58 -1.49 -22.30
N ARG A 190 10.00 -1.59 -23.49
CA ARG A 190 9.19 -0.50 -24.06
C ARG A 190 7.84 -0.46 -23.34
N ARG A 191 7.46 0.71 -22.86
CA ARG A 191 6.22 0.97 -22.12
C ARG A 191 5.53 2.20 -22.69
N ILE A 192 4.21 2.21 -22.62
CA ILE A 192 3.42 3.39 -22.96
C ILE A 192 3.26 4.25 -21.72
N ALA A 193 3.45 5.54 -21.86
CA ALA A 193 3.35 6.48 -20.75
C ALA A 193 2.71 7.81 -21.18
N VAL A 194 2.07 8.46 -20.22
CA VAL A 194 1.47 9.79 -20.36
C VAL A 194 2.20 10.77 -19.44
N THR A 195 2.63 11.91 -19.99
CA THR A 195 3.25 12.99 -19.20
C THR A 195 2.21 14.07 -18.96
N VAL A 196 1.98 14.41 -17.70
CA VAL A 196 0.95 15.34 -17.25
C VAL A 196 1.55 16.33 -16.26
N ALA A 197 1.28 17.62 -16.46
CA ALA A 197 1.59 18.68 -15.52
C ALA A 197 0.36 19.00 -14.66
N ASN A 198 0.56 19.29 -13.38
CA ASN A 198 -0.48 19.84 -12.51
C ASN A 198 -0.16 21.28 -12.15
N THR A 199 -0.89 22.21 -12.73
CA THR A 199 -0.77 23.67 -12.47
C THR A 199 -1.79 24.16 -11.43
N GLY A 200 -2.58 23.24 -10.85
CA GLY A 200 -3.54 23.53 -9.79
C GLY A 200 -2.92 23.60 -8.40
N ASP A 201 -3.76 23.73 -7.40
CA ASP A 201 -3.40 23.89 -5.99
C ASP A 201 -3.85 22.70 -5.10
N ALA A 202 -4.34 21.61 -5.73
CA ALA A 202 -4.54 20.30 -5.12
C ALA A 202 -3.99 19.19 -6.04
N HIS A 203 -3.75 17.98 -5.50
CA HIS A 203 -3.31 16.85 -6.30
C HIS A 203 -4.42 16.37 -7.25
N GLY A 204 -4.02 15.87 -8.39
CA GLY A 204 -4.90 15.18 -9.33
C GLY A 204 -4.45 13.73 -9.54
N ARG A 205 -5.40 12.88 -9.95
CA ARG A 205 -5.14 11.50 -10.38
C ARG A 205 -5.80 11.28 -11.72
N LEU A 206 -5.12 10.57 -12.60
CA LEU A 206 -5.75 10.11 -13.83
C LEU A 206 -6.52 8.83 -13.56
N GLU A 207 -7.70 8.77 -14.13
CA GLU A 207 -8.63 7.65 -14.15
C GLU A 207 -9.08 7.35 -15.58
N GLY A 208 -9.93 6.34 -15.75
CA GLY A 208 -10.39 5.93 -17.07
C GLY A 208 -9.44 4.98 -17.79
N SER A 209 -9.67 4.78 -19.08
CA SER A 209 -8.84 3.91 -19.91
C SER A 209 -8.90 4.35 -21.37
N LEU A 210 -7.85 4.02 -22.12
CA LEU A 210 -7.83 4.14 -23.56
C LEU A 210 -8.04 2.76 -24.17
N GLU A 211 -8.89 2.67 -25.20
CA GLU A 211 -8.95 1.50 -26.07
C GLU A 211 -7.70 1.46 -26.93
N ALA A 212 -7.06 0.31 -27.05
CA ALA A 212 -5.82 0.17 -27.78
C ALA A 212 -5.80 -1.08 -28.64
N VAL A 213 -5.19 -0.96 -29.82
CA VAL A 213 -4.97 -2.08 -30.74
C VAL A 213 -3.52 -2.06 -31.18
N ASP A 214 -2.83 -3.19 -31.04
CA ASP A 214 -1.45 -3.32 -31.46
C ASP A 214 -1.28 -3.74 -32.95
N SER A 215 -0.04 -3.78 -33.42
CA SER A 215 0.28 -4.14 -34.80
C SER A 215 -0.13 -5.57 -35.21
N GLN A 216 -0.42 -6.44 -34.20
CA GLN A 216 -0.93 -7.80 -34.44
C GLN A 216 -2.47 -7.88 -34.39
N GLY A 217 -3.15 -6.74 -34.27
CA GLY A 217 -4.61 -6.68 -34.14
C GLY A 217 -5.17 -7.11 -32.80
N ARG A 218 -4.36 -7.19 -31.74
CA ARG A 218 -4.81 -7.52 -30.39
C ARG A 218 -5.38 -6.26 -29.73
N ALA A 219 -6.62 -6.35 -29.26
CA ALA A 219 -7.30 -5.30 -28.52
C ALA A 219 -7.00 -5.44 -27.01
N PHE A 220 -6.81 -4.32 -26.32
CA PHE A 220 -6.61 -4.21 -24.88
C PHE A 220 -6.90 -2.79 -24.41
N ALA A 221 -7.10 -2.61 -23.11
CA ALA A 221 -7.20 -1.31 -22.48
C ALA A 221 -5.83 -0.83 -21.98
N LEU A 222 -5.59 0.48 -22.05
CA LEU A 222 -4.45 1.14 -21.41
C LEU A 222 -4.97 1.94 -20.21
N VAL A 223 -4.58 1.52 -19.00
CA VAL A 223 -5.06 2.11 -17.76
C VAL A 223 -3.91 2.87 -17.08
N PRO A 224 -4.10 4.15 -16.69
CA PRO A 224 -3.06 4.91 -16.03
C PRO A 224 -2.75 4.34 -14.63
N GLU A 225 -1.50 4.42 -14.21
CA GLU A 225 -1.16 4.16 -12.81
C GLU A 225 -1.87 5.20 -11.93
N GLY A 226 -2.56 4.75 -10.87
CA GLY A 226 -3.39 5.60 -9.99
C GLY A 226 -2.60 6.45 -8.99
N THR A 227 -1.37 6.86 -9.30
CA THR A 227 -0.53 7.68 -8.42
C THR A 227 -0.82 9.17 -8.57
N PRO A 228 -0.70 9.98 -7.50
CA PRO A 228 -1.05 11.39 -7.54
C PRO A 228 -0.03 12.22 -8.32
N ILE A 229 -0.51 13.28 -8.96
CA ILE A 229 0.29 14.37 -9.52
C ILE A 229 0.09 15.56 -8.59
N LEU A 230 1.11 15.87 -7.78
CA LEU A 230 1.01 16.92 -6.77
C LEU A 230 1.05 18.33 -7.41
N PRO A 231 0.56 19.37 -6.70
CA PRO A 231 0.65 20.74 -7.19
C PRO A 231 2.05 21.13 -7.64
N GLY A 232 2.15 21.75 -8.82
CA GLY A 232 3.40 22.16 -9.41
C GLY A 232 4.28 21.05 -10.00
N GLN A 233 3.86 19.79 -9.95
CA GLN A 233 4.60 18.67 -10.53
C GLN A 233 4.23 18.43 -11.98
N THR A 234 5.21 17.97 -12.75
CA THR A 234 5.02 17.27 -14.03
C THR A 234 5.48 15.84 -13.82
N ARG A 235 4.60 14.87 -14.14
CA ARG A 235 4.88 13.46 -13.97
C ARG A 235 4.66 12.67 -15.25
N THR A 236 5.46 11.64 -15.44
CA THR A 236 5.27 10.63 -16.47
C THR A 236 4.73 9.37 -15.83
N LEU A 237 3.47 9.05 -16.11
CA LEU A 237 2.73 7.94 -15.57
C LEU A 237 2.68 6.79 -16.58
N ALA A 238 2.90 5.57 -16.12
CA ALA A 238 2.74 4.40 -16.98
C ALA A 238 1.25 4.19 -17.34
N LEU A 239 1.00 3.84 -18.59
CA LEU A 239 -0.28 3.31 -19.05
C LEU A 239 -0.13 1.80 -19.16
N MET A 240 -0.77 1.07 -18.24
CA MET A 240 -0.64 -0.38 -18.13
C MET A 240 -1.62 -1.11 -19.02
N PRO A 241 -1.14 -2.00 -19.92
CA PRO A 241 -2.03 -2.82 -20.71
C PRO A 241 -2.83 -3.79 -19.84
N GLN A 242 -4.14 -3.82 -20.04
CA GLN A 242 -5.08 -4.76 -19.41
C GLN A 242 -5.91 -5.44 -20.49
N ALA A 243 -6.08 -6.77 -20.36
CA ALA A 243 -7.01 -7.52 -21.21
C ALA A 243 -8.47 -7.24 -20.77
N GLU A 244 -9.43 -7.59 -21.63
CA GLU A 244 -10.88 -7.39 -21.36
C GLU A 244 -11.35 -8.03 -20.05
N ASP A 245 -10.70 -9.13 -19.63
CA ASP A 245 -11.01 -9.81 -18.37
C ASP A 245 -10.33 -9.15 -17.13
N GLY A 246 -9.71 -7.98 -17.31
CA GLY A 246 -9.02 -7.23 -16.26
C GLY A 246 -7.66 -7.79 -15.84
N ARG A 247 -7.18 -8.86 -16.46
CA ARG A 247 -5.82 -9.37 -16.26
C ARG A 247 -4.79 -8.53 -17.00
N ALA A 248 -3.52 -8.63 -16.60
CA ALA A 248 -2.43 -8.00 -17.35
C ALA A 248 -2.39 -8.55 -18.78
N ALA A 249 -2.46 -7.66 -19.75
CA ALA A 249 -2.30 -8.05 -21.15
C ALA A 249 -0.85 -8.41 -21.46
N PRO A 250 -0.59 -9.26 -22.46
CA PRO A 250 0.76 -9.46 -23.00
C PRO A 250 1.37 -8.14 -23.46
N GLN A 251 2.70 -8.06 -23.47
CA GLN A 251 3.38 -6.87 -24.00
C GLN A 251 2.89 -6.55 -25.42
N PRO A 252 2.49 -5.30 -25.68
CA PRO A 252 1.99 -4.89 -26.99
C PRO A 252 3.06 -4.98 -28.07
N ALA A 253 2.65 -5.38 -29.28
CA ALA A 253 3.48 -5.26 -30.47
C ALA A 253 3.28 -3.86 -31.08
N TYR A 254 4.35 -3.12 -31.26
CA TYR A 254 4.31 -1.77 -31.82
C TYR A 254 4.24 -1.77 -33.37
N PRO A 255 3.64 -0.75 -33.99
CA PRO A 255 2.95 0.39 -33.37
C PRO A 255 1.63 0.02 -32.69
N VAL A 256 1.25 0.82 -31.67
CA VAL A 256 -0.02 0.71 -30.95
C VAL A 256 -0.89 1.93 -31.27
N LYS A 257 -2.11 1.72 -31.72
CA LYS A 257 -3.11 2.77 -31.81
C LYS A 257 -3.92 2.81 -30.53
N ALA A 258 -4.09 3.98 -29.94
CA ALA A 258 -4.82 4.18 -28.70
C ALA A 258 -5.78 5.37 -28.83
N GLU A 259 -7.02 5.20 -28.39
CA GLU A 259 -8.05 6.24 -28.38
C GLU A 259 -8.92 6.15 -27.13
N GLY A 260 -9.48 7.28 -26.69
CA GLY A 260 -10.38 7.31 -25.54
C GLY A 260 -10.24 8.58 -24.72
N THR A 261 -10.60 8.46 -23.43
CA THR A 261 -10.58 9.59 -22.50
C THR A 261 -9.87 9.19 -21.21
N LEU A 262 -8.97 10.05 -20.76
CA LEU A 262 -8.39 9.98 -19.40
C LEU A 262 -9.00 11.11 -18.60
N ASP A 263 -9.58 10.78 -17.46
CA ASP A 263 -10.37 11.68 -16.64
C ASP A 263 -9.64 12.02 -15.34
N TRP A 264 -10.04 13.11 -14.69
CA TRP A 264 -9.82 13.40 -13.27
C TRP A 264 -11.04 14.13 -12.71
N ALA A 265 -11.12 14.31 -11.43
CA ALA A 265 -12.34 14.79 -10.74
C ALA A 265 -12.95 16.08 -11.34
N GLN A 266 -12.15 16.95 -12.00
CA GLN A 266 -12.59 18.25 -12.53
C GLN A 266 -12.48 18.39 -14.04
N GLY A 267 -12.06 17.32 -14.78
CA GLY A 267 -11.89 17.41 -16.22
C GLY A 267 -11.47 16.11 -16.88
N SER A 268 -11.14 16.21 -18.16
CA SER A 268 -10.73 15.06 -18.97
C SER A 268 -9.81 15.45 -20.12
N PHE A 269 -9.02 14.48 -20.59
CA PHE A 269 -8.24 14.55 -21.82
C PHE A 269 -8.83 13.59 -22.85
N LYS A 270 -9.20 14.08 -24.01
CA LYS A 270 -9.44 13.23 -25.17
C LYS A 270 -8.10 12.87 -25.80
N VAL A 271 -7.86 11.59 -26.00
CA VAL A 271 -6.61 11.04 -26.53
C VAL A 271 -6.91 10.29 -27.82
N GLU A 272 -6.10 10.54 -28.84
CA GLU A 272 -6.01 9.76 -30.07
C GLU A 272 -4.53 9.77 -30.49
N ALA A 273 -3.87 8.61 -30.44
CA ALA A 273 -2.43 8.52 -30.67
C ALA A 273 -2.02 7.21 -31.34
N THR A 274 -0.98 7.30 -32.16
CA THR A 274 -0.23 6.13 -32.64
C THR A 274 1.13 6.13 -31.97
N LEU A 275 1.45 5.07 -31.28
CA LEU A 275 2.64 4.92 -30.42
C LEU A 275 3.60 3.95 -31.11
N GLU A 276 4.78 4.46 -31.45
CA GLU A 276 5.82 3.70 -32.13
C GLU A 276 6.72 2.91 -31.15
#